data_a12cae300951cf55730228958143da38
#
_entry.id   a12cae300951cf55730228958143da38
#
_cell.length_a   1.000
_cell.length_b   1.000
_cell.length_c   1.000
_cell.angle_alpha   90.00
_cell.angle_beta   90.00
_cell.angle_gamma   90.00
#
_symmetry.space_group_name_H-M   'P 1'
#
loop_
_entity.id
_entity.type
_entity.pdbx_description
1 polymer ?
#
loop_
_entity_poly.entity_id
_entity_poly.type
_entity_poly.pdbx_seq_one_letter_code
_entity_poly.pdbx_strand_id
1 'polypeptide(L)'
;MTYTPRRVSKVFLCSVPILAIGFAAPRALRVAGVYHTIGGVLFVAIVAAAWILGARSIRSGRESEQRLALAGALLLTPFTLVALFWVGLGPPWETTPPENVMRYLVLLVSSIAVTGGFVLLKDALSDAGERNYSTLALAATILAGAAYLIWMSFMLGYYVVAVRDGKAPAAMNSLAEVFDILLDVACLLTYLATATFAASLGRVRWLGRGATRVYVAVNLIASFCLLMSSMSSPDPAAHSTPWYARPGFVAGIPAIPFIMPFLLGVVLLRRAGEKPSTNGVLY
;
A
#
# COMPACT_ATOMS: atom_id res chain seq x y z
N MET A 1 17.00 20.80 -22.54
CA MET A 1 17.06 19.99 -21.31
C MET A 1 16.61 18.57 -21.64
N THR A 2 17.53 17.65 -21.84
CA THR A 2 17.24 16.23 -22.09
C THR A 2 16.86 15.57 -20.76
N TYR A 3 15.56 15.35 -20.55
CA TYR A 3 15.08 14.60 -19.39
C TYR A 3 15.56 13.14 -19.50
N THR A 4 16.40 12.71 -18.57
CA THR A 4 16.78 11.29 -18.52
C THR A 4 15.55 10.43 -18.27
N PRO A 5 15.38 9.28 -18.95
CA PRO A 5 14.20 8.40 -18.80
C PRO A 5 13.88 8.06 -17.32
N ARG A 6 14.90 7.95 -16.49
CA ARG A 6 14.75 7.72 -15.04
C ARG A 6 14.09 8.89 -14.30
N ARG A 7 14.36 10.14 -14.67
CA ARG A 7 13.70 11.30 -14.06
C ARG A 7 12.20 11.30 -14.37
N VAL A 8 11.86 11.04 -15.62
CA VAL A 8 10.46 10.94 -16.07
C VAL A 8 9.75 9.82 -15.31
N SER A 9 10.34 8.61 -15.26
CA SER A 9 9.78 7.48 -14.52
C SER A 9 9.56 7.78 -13.04
N LYS A 10 10.52 8.46 -12.38
CA LYS A 10 10.37 8.86 -10.98
C LYS A 10 9.19 9.82 -10.79
N VAL A 11 9.12 10.89 -11.61
CA VAL A 11 8.04 11.89 -11.52
C VAL A 11 6.71 11.21 -11.76
N PHE A 12 6.59 10.37 -12.79
CA PHE A 12 5.39 9.60 -13.08
C PHE A 12 4.97 8.73 -11.89
N LEU A 13 5.86 7.90 -11.34
CA LEU A 13 5.53 7.05 -10.19
C LEU A 13 5.13 7.88 -8.96
N CYS A 14 5.78 9.00 -8.69
CA CYS A 14 5.36 9.89 -7.60
C CYS A 14 3.99 10.55 -7.83
N SER A 15 3.53 10.70 -9.08
CA SER A 15 2.21 11.24 -9.40
C SER A 15 1.11 10.18 -9.42
N VAL A 16 1.45 8.89 -9.45
CA VAL A 16 0.48 7.78 -9.51
C VAL A 16 -0.59 7.84 -8.40
N PRO A 17 -0.28 8.15 -7.13
CA PRO A 17 -1.32 8.27 -6.10
C PRO A 17 -2.37 9.33 -6.43
N ILE A 18 -1.97 10.46 -6.96
CA ILE A 18 -2.88 11.55 -7.36
C ILE A 18 -3.70 11.13 -8.59
N LEU A 19 -3.04 10.51 -9.58
CA LEU A 19 -3.70 10.00 -10.79
C LEU A 19 -4.73 8.92 -10.45
N ALA A 20 -4.40 8.01 -9.54
CA ALA A 20 -5.30 6.94 -9.11
C ALA A 20 -6.53 7.48 -8.37
N ILE A 21 -6.38 8.50 -7.49
CA ILE A 21 -7.49 9.18 -6.84
C ILE A 21 -8.37 9.88 -7.89
N GLY A 22 -7.76 10.61 -8.82
CA GLY A 22 -8.47 11.25 -9.93
C GLY A 22 -9.20 10.25 -10.84
N PHE A 23 -8.63 9.06 -11.05
CA PHE A 23 -9.22 7.98 -11.83
C PHE A 23 -10.39 7.29 -11.10
N ALA A 24 -10.32 7.14 -9.78
CA ALA A 24 -11.35 6.52 -8.98
C ALA A 24 -12.57 7.43 -8.71
N ALA A 25 -12.39 8.76 -8.77
CA ALA A 25 -13.42 9.73 -8.41
C ALA A 25 -14.60 9.82 -9.40
N PRO A 26 -14.44 9.82 -10.74
CA PRO A 26 -15.58 10.00 -11.66
C PRO A 26 -16.44 8.75 -11.82
N ARG A 27 -17.71 8.84 -11.41
CA ARG A 27 -18.72 7.78 -11.66
C ARG A 27 -18.88 7.43 -13.15
N ALA A 28 -18.61 8.37 -14.05
CA ALA A 28 -18.74 8.19 -15.51
C ALA A 28 -17.75 7.16 -16.11
N LEU A 29 -16.63 6.88 -15.45
CA LEU A 29 -15.64 5.90 -15.90
C LEU A 29 -16.00 4.46 -15.49
N ARG A 30 -17.07 4.25 -14.74
CA ARG A 30 -17.52 2.92 -14.27
C ARG A 30 -18.15 2.03 -15.34
N VAL A 31 -18.10 2.42 -16.62
CA VAL A 31 -18.38 1.49 -17.71
C VAL A 31 -17.28 0.44 -17.72
N ALA A 32 -17.62 -0.81 -17.37
CA ALA A 32 -16.69 -1.90 -17.07
C ALA A 32 -15.53 -2.03 -18.09
N GLY A 33 -15.83 -1.95 -19.40
CA GLY A 33 -14.81 -2.05 -20.44
C GLY A 33 -13.82 -0.89 -20.47
N VAL A 34 -14.27 0.35 -20.26
CA VAL A 34 -13.42 1.55 -20.26
C VAL A 34 -12.53 1.53 -19.04
N TYR A 35 -13.08 1.22 -17.88
CA TYR A 35 -12.34 1.14 -16.63
C TYR A 35 -11.19 0.12 -16.70
N HIS A 36 -11.48 -1.12 -17.15
CA HIS A 36 -10.46 -2.17 -17.25
C HIS A 36 -9.35 -1.79 -18.24
N THR A 37 -9.71 -1.14 -19.36
CA THR A 37 -8.72 -0.71 -20.36
C THR A 37 -7.78 0.35 -19.77
N ILE A 38 -8.33 1.41 -19.17
CA ILE A 38 -7.51 2.49 -18.58
C ILE A 38 -6.68 1.96 -17.40
N GLY A 39 -7.27 1.14 -16.54
CA GLY A 39 -6.57 0.50 -15.42
C GLY A 39 -5.42 -0.39 -15.90
N GLY A 40 -5.64 -1.17 -16.96
CA GLY A 40 -4.62 -2.00 -17.58
C GLY A 40 -3.47 -1.19 -18.18
N VAL A 41 -3.78 -0.12 -18.90
CA VAL A 41 -2.77 0.80 -19.47
C VAL A 41 -1.95 1.44 -18.34
N LEU A 42 -2.62 1.93 -17.29
CA LEU A 42 -1.93 2.54 -16.14
C LEU A 42 -1.06 1.52 -15.40
N PHE A 43 -1.54 0.28 -15.24
CA PHE A 43 -0.75 -0.81 -14.65
C PHE A 43 0.53 -1.07 -15.45
N VAL A 44 0.43 -1.23 -16.77
CA VAL A 44 1.58 -1.43 -17.65
C VAL A 44 2.55 -0.26 -17.58
N ALA A 45 2.04 0.99 -17.55
CA ALA A 45 2.87 2.19 -17.43
C ALA A 45 3.63 2.22 -16.09
N ILE A 46 2.98 1.84 -14.97
CA ILE A 46 3.62 1.75 -13.66
C ILE A 46 4.75 0.70 -13.67
N VAL A 47 4.48 -0.49 -14.22
CA VAL A 47 5.47 -1.57 -14.33
C VAL A 47 6.66 -1.14 -15.19
N ALA A 48 6.41 -0.52 -16.35
CA ALA A 48 7.47 -0.01 -17.23
C ALA A 48 8.29 1.09 -16.55
N ALA A 49 7.66 2.03 -15.87
CA ALA A 49 8.34 3.09 -15.13
C ALA A 49 9.18 2.53 -13.97
N ALA A 50 8.66 1.54 -13.23
CA ALA A 50 9.40 0.86 -12.16
C ALA A 50 10.62 0.12 -12.72
N TRP A 51 10.46 -0.55 -13.86
CA TRP A 51 11.56 -1.24 -14.56
C TRP A 51 12.68 -0.27 -14.96
N ILE A 52 12.34 0.85 -15.59
CA ILE A 52 13.29 1.90 -15.99
C ILE A 52 13.96 2.54 -14.77
N LEU A 53 13.21 2.74 -13.67
CA LEU A 53 13.72 3.40 -12.47
C LEU A 53 14.79 2.55 -11.77
N GLY A 54 14.57 1.24 -11.64
CA GLY A 54 15.52 0.37 -10.94
C GLY A 54 15.12 -1.10 -10.82
N ALA A 55 13.88 -1.50 -11.13
CA ALA A 55 13.46 -2.90 -10.96
C ALA A 55 14.25 -3.90 -11.82
N ARG A 56 14.84 -3.44 -12.93
CA ARG A 56 15.77 -4.27 -13.74
C ARG A 56 16.94 -4.84 -12.94
N SER A 57 17.36 -4.17 -11.85
CA SER A 57 18.45 -4.64 -10.98
C SER A 57 18.11 -5.96 -10.29
N ILE A 58 16.85 -6.38 -10.23
CA ILE A 58 16.43 -7.71 -9.76
C ILE A 58 17.13 -8.83 -10.56
N ARG A 59 17.37 -8.60 -11.87
CA ARG A 59 17.97 -9.62 -12.75
C ARG A 59 19.48 -9.51 -12.88
N SER A 60 20.05 -8.33 -12.78
CA SER A 60 21.45 -8.04 -13.15
C SER A 60 22.22 -7.24 -12.11
N GLY A 61 21.62 -6.90 -10.97
CA GLY A 61 22.26 -6.17 -9.90
C GLY A 61 23.11 -7.05 -8.99
N ARG A 62 23.93 -6.41 -8.16
CA ARG A 62 24.56 -7.07 -7.00
C ARG A 62 23.48 -7.47 -6.00
N GLU A 63 23.76 -8.42 -5.11
CA GLU A 63 22.78 -8.92 -4.13
C GLU A 63 22.08 -7.80 -3.36
N SER A 64 22.82 -6.79 -2.89
CA SER A 64 22.25 -5.64 -2.19
C SER A 64 21.33 -4.78 -3.08
N GLU A 65 21.68 -4.61 -4.36
CA GLU A 65 20.85 -3.89 -5.34
C GLU A 65 19.60 -4.70 -5.71
N GLN A 66 19.74 -6.03 -5.87
CA GLN A 66 18.63 -6.94 -6.12
C GLN A 66 17.63 -6.90 -4.96
N ARG A 67 18.10 -6.96 -3.71
CA ARG A 67 17.29 -6.88 -2.50
C ARG A 67 16.50 -5.58 -2.42
N LEU A 68 17.18 -4.43 -2.67
CA LEU A 68 16.50 -3.12 -2.70
C LEU A 68 15.49 -3.01 -3.84
N ALA A 69 15.82 -3.52 -5.02
CA ALA A 69 14.92 -3.49 -6.17
C ALA A 69 13.69 -4.36 -5.93
N LEU A 70 13.86 -5.55 -5.36
CA LEU A 70 12.77 -6.44 -5.01
C LEU A 70 11.88 -5.85 -3.91
N ALA A 71 12.49 -5.30 -2.84
CA ALA A 71 11.75 -4.58 -1.79
C ALA A 71 10.93 -3.44 -2.39
N GLY A 72 11.54 -2.63 -3.25
CA GLY A 72 10.86 -1.53 -3.93
C GLY A 72 9.70 -2.00 -4.80
N ALA A 73 9.88 -3.04 -5.61
CA ALA A 73 8.83 -3.60 -6.46
C ALA A 73 7.65 -4.15 -5.61
N LEU A 74 7.95 -4.88 -4.54
CA LEU A 74 6.94 -5.41 -3.63
C LEU A 74 6.16 -4.29 -2.93
N LEU A 75 6.81 -3.19 -2.55
CA LEU A 75 6.12 -2.05 -1.92
C LEU A 75 5.27 -1.23 -2.92
N LEU A 76 5.58 -1.26 -4.23
CA LEU A 76 4.72 -0.65 -5.24
C LEU A 76 3.43 -1.44 -5.48
N THR A 77 3.49 -2.76 -5.35
CA THR A 77 2.42 -3.68 -5.72
C THR A 77 1.09 -3.40 -4.99
N PRO A 78 1.04 -3.22 -3.65
CA PRO A 78 -0.22 -3.08 -2.92
C PRO A 78 -1.05 -1.90 -3.40
N PHE A 79 -0.46 -0.70 -3.41
CA PHE A 79 -1.20 0.48 -3.86
C PHE A 79 -1.63 0.36 -5.31
N THR A 80 -0.76 -0.14 -6.19
CA THR A 80 -1.08 -0.33 -7.61
C THR A 80 -2.28 -1.25 -7.81
N LEU A 81 -2.29 -2.41 -7.16
CA LEU A 81 -3.37 -3.38 -7.29
C LEU A 81 -4.67 -2.88 -6.64
N VAL A 82 -4.59 -2.35 -5.41
CA VAL A 82 -5.78 -1.92 -4.68
C VAL A 82 -6.40 -0.69 -5.31
N ALA A 83 -5.61 0.31 -5.73
CA ALA A 83 -6.13 1.51 -6.36
C ALA A 83 -6.78 1.23 -7.72
N LEU A 84 -6.21 0.34 -8.52
CA LEU A 84 -6.70 0.04 -9.87
C LEU A 84 -7.81 -1.02 -9.90
N PHE A 85 -7.74 -2.03 -9.05
CA PHE A 85 -8.64 -3.20 -9.11
C PHE A 85 -9.61 -3.32 -7.94
N TRP A 86 -9.42 -2.56 -6.86
CA TRP A 86 -10.32 -2.58 -5.71
C TRP A 86 -11.14 -1.30 -5.59
N VAL A 87 -10.48 -0.13 -5.47
CA VAL A 87 -11.17 1.15 -5.24
C VAL A 87 -11.98 1.58 -6.46
N GLY A 88 -11.44 1.38 -7.66
CA GLY A 88 -12.06 1.83 -8.89
C GLY A 88 -13.37 1.13 -9.26
N LEU A 89 -13.66 -0.05 -8.69
CA LEU A 89 -14.91 -0.75 -8.93
C LEU A 89 -16.08 -0.23 -8.06
N GLY A 90 -15.86 0.78 -7.23
CA GLY A 90 -16.87 1.32 -6.32
C GLY A 90 -16.93 0.60 -4.98
N PRO A 91 -17.90 0.93 -4.10
CA PRO A 91 -18.02 0.31 -2.78
C PRO A 91 -18.35 -1.20 -2.86
N PRO A 92 -17.86 -2.02 -1.92
CA PRO A 92 -18.14 -3.46 -1.93
C PRO A 92 -19.62 -3.83 -1.88
N TRP A 93 -20.45 -2.99 -1.25
CA TRP A 93 -21.91 -3.23 -1.14
C TRP A 93 -22.70 -2.88 -2.41
N GLU A 94 -22.09 -2.20 -3.38
CA GLU A 94 -22.70 -1.88 -4.68
C GLU A 94 -22.30 -2.89 -5.78
N THR A 95 -21.52 -3.93 -5.43
CA THR A 95 -20.93 -4.87 -6.39
C THR A 95 -21.40 -6.30 -6.16
N THR A 96 -21.21 -7.12 -7.17
CA THR A 96 -21.61 -8.54 -7.12
C THR A 96 -20.68 -9.35 -6.21
N PRO A 97 -21.17 -10.45 -5.59
CA PRO A 97 -20.32 -11.34 -4.79
C PRO A 97 -19.07 -11.87 -5.51
N PRO A 98 -19.12 -12.28 -6.81
CA PRO A 98 -17.91 -12.68 -7.54
C PRO A 98 -16.86 -11.58 -7.69
N GLU A 99 -17.29 -10.33 -7.91
CA GLU A 99 -16.37 -9.18 -7.97
C GLU A 99 -15.71 -8.94 -6.62
N ASN A 100 -16.45 -9.09 -5.53
CA ASN A 100 -15.90 -9.00 -4.19
C ASN A 100 -14.89 -10.11 -3.89
N VAL A 101 -15.10 -11.35 -4.33
CA VAL A 101 -14.09 -12.42 -4.25
C VAL A 101 -12.77 -11.96 -4.89
N MET A 102 -12.83 -11.41 -6.12
CA MET A 102 -11.62 -10.90 -6.79
C MET A 102 -10.95 -9.77 -6.02
N ARG A 103 -11.73 -8.84 -5.46
CA ARG A 103 -11.19 -7.74 -4.65
C ARG A 103 -10.42 -8.22 -3.43
N TYR A 104 -10.99 -9.17 -2.68
CA TYR A 104 -10.32 -9.70 -1.50
C TYR A 104 -9.09 -10.54 -1.84
N LEU A 105 -9.05 -11.21 -3.01
CA LEU A 105 -7.83 -11.83 -3.53
C LEU A 105 -6.75 -10.78 -3.84
N VAL A 106 -7.11 -9.65 -4.45
CA VAL A 106 -6.18 -8.53 -4.70
C VAL A 106 -5.61 -7.99 -3.40
N LEU A 107 -6.45 -7.81 -2.36
CA LEU A 107 -5.99 -7.39 -1.05
C LEU A 107 -5.07 -8.41 -0.39
N LEU A 108 -5.37 -9.71 -0.51
CA LEU A 108 -4.54 -10.79 0.01
C LEU A 108 -3.13 -10.75 -0.59
N VAL A 109 -3.03 -10.68 -1.92
CA VAL A 109 -1.75 -10.55 -2.62
C VAL A 109 -1.02 -9.26 -2.19
N SER A 110 -1.76 -8.17 -2.01
CA SER A 110 -1.22 -6.88 -1.58
C SER A 110 -0.63 -6.93 -0.18
N SER A 111 -1.29 -7.60 0.77
CA SER A 111 -0.78 -7.73 2.15
C SER A 111 0.49 -8.58 2.22
N ILE A 112 0.55 -9.66 1.44
CA ILE A 112 1.75 -10.49 1.31
C ILE A 112 2.90 -9.66 0.71
N ALA A 113 2.61 -8.90 -0.33
CA ALA A 113 3.61 -8.08 -1.01
C ALA A 113 4.17 -6.98 -0.11
N VAL A 114 3.32 -6.22 0.62
CA VAL A 114 3.81 -5.16 1.51
C VAL A 114 4.63 -5.74 2.66
N THR A 115 4.19 -6.85 3.24
CA THR A 115 4.92 -7.53 4.31
C THR A 115 6.29 -8.00 3.82
N GLY A 116 6.35 -8.70 2.68
CA GLY A 116 7.61 -9.14 2.06
C GLY A 116 8.52 -7.97 1.70
N GLY A 117 7.97 -6.88 1.17
CA GLY A 117 8.72 -5.67 0.84
C GLY A 117 9.37 -5.03 2.07
N PHE A 118 8.66 -4.94 3.19
CA PHE A 118 9.19 -4.40 4.43
C PHE A 118 10.19 -5.34 5.12
N VAL A 119 10.01 -6.67 5.02
CA VAL A 119 11.02 -7.65 5.49
C VAL A 119 12.36 -7.42 4.78
N LEU A 120 12.34 -7.36 3.44
CA LEU A 120 13.55 -7.10 2.66
C LEU A 120 14.16 -5.71 2.93
N LEU A 121 13.32 -4.69 3.16
CA LEU A 121 13.78 -3.37 3.53
C LEU A 121 14.48 -3.37 4.89
N LYS A 122 13.94 -4.09 5.88
CA LYS A 122 14.56 -4.24 7.20
C LYS A 122 15.97 -4.83 7.09
N ASP A 123 16.15 -5.88 6.28
CA ASP A 123 17.45 -6.51 6.09
C ASP A 123 18.45 -5.54 5.43
N ALA A 124 18.02 -4.82 4.38
CA ALA A 124 18.83 -3.80 3.73
C ALA A 124 19.23 -2.66 4.69
N LEU A 125 18.34 -2.26 5.61
CA LEU A 125 18.64 -1.24 6.63
C LEU A 125 19.60 -1.77 7.70
N SER A 126 19.49 -3.05 8.08
CA SER A 126 20.40 -3.70 9.00
C SER A 126 21.83 -3.75 8.43
N ASP A 127 21.96 -4.08 7.15
CA ASP A 127 23.25 -4.05 6.43
C ASP A 127 23.84 -2.63 6.36
N ALA A 128 22.97 -1.60 6.35
CA ALA A 128 23.38 -0.18 6.41
C ALA A 128 23.65 0.33 7.83
N GLY A 129 23.59 -0.53 8.85
CA GLY A 129 23.90 -0.21 10.26
C GLY A 129 22.71 0.31 11.09
N GLU A 130 21.50 0.34 10.53
CA GLU A 130 20.29 0.73 11.26
C GLU A 130 19.49 -0.51 11.64
N ARG A 131 19.45 -0.85 12.94
CA ARG A 131 18.79 -2.07 13.44
C ARG A 131 17.61 -1.78 14.36
N ASN A 132 17.64 -0.71 15.13
CA ASN A 132 16.67 -0.49 16.21
C ASN A 132 15.28 -0.14 15.66
N TYR A 133 15.17 0.94 14.89
CA TYR A 133 13.88 1.37 14.33
C TYR A 133 13.37 0.38 13.28
N SER A 134 14.27 -0.19 12.46
CA SER A 134 13.87 -1.18 11.46
C SER A 134 13.31 -2.47 12.09
N THR A 135 13.79 -2.85 13.29
CA THR A 135 13.23 -4.01 14.03
C THR A 135 11.84 -3.70 14.59
N LEU A 136 11.62 -2.49 15.15
CA LEU A 136 10.29 -2.07 15.60
C LEU A 136 9.30 -1.97 14.42
N ALA A 137 9.76 -1.42 13.29
CA ALA A 137 8.97 -1.34 12.08
C ALA A 137 8.59 -2.74 11.56
N LEU A 138 9.52 -3.70 11.61
CA LEU A 138 9.26 -5.08 11.24
C LEU A 138 8.21 -5.73 12.14
N ALA A 139 8.29 -5.54 13.46
CA ALA A 139 7.30 -6.05 14.39
C ALA A 139 5.89 -5.53 14.06
N ALA A 140 5.75 -4.21 13.86
CA ALA A 140 4.48 -3.62 13.42
C ALA A 140 4.00 -4.18 12.06
N THR A 141 4.92 -4.41 11.11
CA THR A 141 4.61 -5.00 9.80
C THR A 141 4.07 -6.42 9.92
N ILE A 142 4.71 -7.27 10.75
CA ILE A 142 4.27 -8.67 10.93
C ILE A 142 2.87 -8.70 11.56
N LEU A 143 2.62 -7.87 12.58
CA LEU A 143 1.31 -7.77 13.22
C LEU A 143 0.25 -7.22 12.25
N ALA A 144 0.58 -6.21 11.43
CA ALA A 144 -0.30 -5.72 10.38
C ALA A 144 -0.63 -6.80 9.36
N GLY A 145 0.40 -7.51 8.87
CA GLY A 145 0.24 -8.63 7.94
C GLY A 145 -0.66 -9.73 8.47
N ALA A 146 -0.48 -10.13 9.74
CA ALA A 146 -1.33 -11.11 10.40
C ALA A 146 -2.78 -10.64 10.49
N ALA A 147 -3.03 -9.39 10.91
CA ALA A 147 -4.37 -8.82 10.98
C ALA A 147 -5.04 -8.76 9.61
N TYR A 148 -4.33 -8.33 8.55
CA TYR A 148 -4.83 -8.38 7.18
C TYR A 148 -5.18 -9.81 6.76
N LEU A 149 -4.30 -10.78 6.97
CA LEU A 149 -4.53 -12.17 6.56
C LEU A 149 -5.78 -12.76 7.22
N ILE A 150 -5.97 -12.52 8.53
CA ILE A 150 -7.14 -12.99 9.25
C ILE A 150 -8.41 -12.35 8.69
N TRP A 151 -8.43 -11.01 8.56
CA TRP A 151 -9.57 -10.28 8.04
C TRP A 151 -9.93 -10.70 6.61
N MET A 152 -8.93 -10.77 5.72
CA MET A 152 -9.15 -11.15 4.32
C MET A 152 -9.61 -12.59 4.16
N SER A 153 -9.07 -13.51 4.95
CA SER A 153 -9.49 -14.92 4.92
C SER A 153 -10.96 -15.06 5.33
N PHE A 154 -11.39 -14.32 6.35
CA PHE A 154 -12.78 -14.28 6.76
C PHE A 154 -13.66 -13.70 5.65
N MET A 155 -13.33 -12.52 5.12
CA MET A 155 -14.11 -11.84 4.10
C MET A 155 -14.15 -12.62 2.78
N LEU A 156 -13.05 -13.26 2.40
CA LEU A 156 -13.02 -14.13 1.23
C LEU A 156 -13.95 -15.33 1.42
N GLY A 157 -13.90 -15.98 2.58
CA GLY A 157 -14.81 -17.07 2.94
C GLY A 157 -16.30 -16.64 2.91
N TYR A 158 -16.58 -15.45 3.46
CA TYR A 158 -17.91 -14.84 3.43
C TYR A 158 -18.47 -14.72 2.01
N TYR A 159 -17.69 -14.13 1.08
CA TYR A 159 -18.14 -13.95 -0.29
C TYR A 159 -18.16 -15.24 -1.10
N VAL A 160 -17.27 -16.18 -0.84
CA VAL A 160 -17.30 -17.51 -1.48
C VAL A 160 -18.61 -18.26 -1.11
N VAL A 161 -19.01 -18.21 0.15
CA VAL A 161 -20.30 -18.77 0.59
C VAL A 161 -21.48 -18.04 -0.04
N ALA A 162 -21.41 -16.71 -0.09
CA ALA A 162 -22.48 -15.92 -0.73
C ALA A 162 -22.63 -16.21 -2.23
N VAL A 163 -21.51 -16.48 -2.94
CA VAL A 163 -21.54 -16.90 -4.36
C VAL A 163 -22.16 -18.30 -4.50
N ARG A 164 -21.75 -19.24 -3.64
CA ARG A 164 -22.20 -20.63 -3.70
C ARG A 164 -23.69 -20.76 -3.37
N ASP A 165 -24.16 -20.12 -2.31
CA ASP A 165 -25.50 -20.32 -1.73
C ASP A 165 -26.50 -19.21 -2.12
N GLY A 166 -26.07 -18.25 -2.94
CA GLY A 166 -26.86 -17.10 -3.39
C GLY A 166 -27.05 -16.02 -2.31
N LYS A 167 -26.66 -16.26 -1.06
CA LYS A 167 -26.72 -15.32 0.07
C LYS A 167 -25.73 -15.72 1.15
N ALA A 168 -25.22 -14.73 1.87
CA ALA A 168 -24.41 -14.98 3.07
C ALA A 168 -25.31 -15.37 4.26
N PRO A 169 -24.87 -16.30 5.14
CA PRO A 169 -25.59 -16.62 6.37
C PRO A 169 -25.70 -15.41 7.29
N ALA A 170 -26.85 -15.20 7.94
CA ALA A 170 -27.10 -14.05 8.81
C ALA A 170 -26.06 -13.94 9.95
N ALA A 171 -25.64 -15.08 10.53
CA ALA A 171 -24.60 -15.10 11.54
C ALA A 171 -23.24 -14.55 11.07
N MET A 172 -22.92 -14.68 9.78
CA MET A 172 -21.68 -14.13 9.22
C MET A 172 -21.74 -12.62 9.05
N ASN A 173 -22.91 -12.01 8.91
CA ASN A 173 -23.04 -10.55 8.81
C ASN A 173 -22.59 -9.87 10.11
N SER A 174 -23.07 -10.35 11.26
CA SER A 174 -22.64 -9.80 12.58
C SER A 174 -21.15 -10.03 12.85
N LEU A 175 -20.61 -11.17 12.41
CA LEU A 175 -19.17 -11.44 12.52
C LEU A 175 -18.35 -10.53 11.59
N ALA A 176 -18.83 -10.19 10.39
CA ALA A 176 -18.13 -9.29 9.49
C ALA A 176 -17.88 -7.93 10.13
N GLU A 177 -18.86 -7.36 10.83
CA GLU A 177 -18.70 -6.09 11.56
C GLU A 177 -17.60 -6.18 12.64
N VAL A 178 -17.53 -7.30 13.36
CA VAL A 178 -16.47 -7.52 14.37
C VAL A 178 -15.10 -7.66 13.69
N PHE A 179 -15.04 -8.35 12.55
CA PHE A 179 -13.79 -8.52 11.82
C PHE A 179 -13.29 -7.24 11.14
N ASP A 180 -14.15 -6.26 10.87
CA ASP A 180 -13.74 -4.96 10.30
C ASP A 180 -12.80 -4.19 11.25
N ILE A 181 -12.87 -4.44 12.57
CA ILE A 181 -11.89 -3.90 13.53
C ILE A 181 -10.47 -4.38 13.20
N LEU A 182 -10.31 -5.60 12.68
CA LEU A 182 -8.98 -6.10 12.27
C LEU A 182 -8.42 -5.31 11.08
N LEU A 183 -9.26 -4.81 10.19
CA LEU A 183 -8.83 -3.93 9.12
C LEU A 183 -8.29 -2.60 9.69
N ASP A 184 -8.99 -1.99 10.63
CA ASP A 184 -8.54 -0.75 11.29
C ASP A 184 -7.19 -0.96 12.00
N VAL A 185 -7.04 -2.06 12.75
CA VAL A 185 -5.78 -2.43 13.40
C VAL A 185 -4.67 -2.64 12.38
N ALA A 186 -4.92 -3.35 11.28
CA ALA A 186 -3.96 -3.58 10.23
C ALA A 186 -3.52 -2.27 9.54
N CYS A 187 -4.46 -1.38 9.25
CA CYS A 187 -4.18 -0.05 8.69
C CYS A 187 -3.34 0.80 9.66
N LEU A 188 -3.70 0.83 10.94
CA LEU A 188 -2.96 1.57 11.98
C LEU A 188 -1.51 1.07 12.07
N LEU A 189 -1.32 -0.24 12.16
CA LEU A 189 0.01 -0.85 12.21
C LEU A 189 0.81 -0.62 10.94
N THR A 190 0.16 -0.57 9.77
CA THR A 190 0.81 -0.24 8.50
C THR A 190 1.32 1.20 8.49
N TYR A 191 0.55 2.16 9.00
CA TYR A 191 1.00 3.54 9.14
C TYR A 191 2.18 3.66 10.12
N LEU A 192 2.11 3.00 11.27
CA LEU A 192 3.19 3.00 12.26
C LEU A 192 4.46 2.34 11.71
N ALA A 193 4.35 1.21 11.04
CA ALA A 193 5.46 0.54 10.37
C ALA A 193 6.10 1.47 9.34
N THR A 194 5.29 2.09 8.48
CA THR A 194 5.77 2.99 7.42
C THR A 194 6.46 4.24 7.99
N ALA A 195 5.89 4.86 9.04
CA ALA A 195 6.51 5.99 9.74
C ALA A 195 7.88 5.61 10.30
N THR A 196 7.97 4.44 10.93
CA THR A 196 9.20 3.95 11.56
C THR A 196 10.26 3.57 10.51
N PHE A 197 9.87 2.94 9.39
CA PHE A 197 10.78 2.71 8.27
C PHE A 197 11.25 4.01 7.61
N ALA A 198 10.38 5.01 7.46
CA ALA A 198 10.77 6.32 6.95
C ALA A 198 11.80 7.00 7.88
N ALA A 199 11.63 6.89 9.19
CA ALA A 199 12.60 7.38 10.16
C ALA A 199 13.95 6.64 10.04
N SER A 200 13.92 5.29 9.89
CA SER A 200 15.11 4.46 9.64
C SER A 200 15.85 4.89 8.37
N LEU A 201 15.13 5.09 7.27
CA LEU A 201 15.69 5.57 5.99
C LEU A 201 16.32 6.96 6.12
N GLY A 202 15.74 7.82 6.96
CA GLY A 202 16.30 9.13 7.29
C GLY A 202 17.62 9.03 8.04
N ARG A 203 17.75 8.08 8.98
CA ARG A 203 18.99 7.85 9.77
C ARG A 203 20.15 7.38 8.90
N VAL A 204 19.89 6.46 7.97
CA VAL A 204 20.91 6.00 7.00
C VAL A 204 21.08 6.96 5.81
N ARG A 205 20.43 8.12 5.83
CA ARG A 205 20.48 9.15 4.78
C ARG A 205 20.02 8.65 3.39
N TRP A 206 19.16 7.63 3.36
CA TRP A 206 18.54 7.18 2.11
C TRP A 206 17.33 8.04 1.74
N LEU A 207 16.75 8.70 2.73
CA LEU A 207 15.71 9.70 2.60
C LEU A 207 16.22 11.03 3.14
N GLY A 208 15.99 12.14 2.43
CA GLY A 208 16.37 13.47 2.89
C GLY A 208 15.60 13.89 4.15
N ARG A 209 16.19 14.71 5.02
CA ARG A 209 15.60 15.13 6.32
C ARG A 209 14.17 15.68 6.17
N GLY A 210 13.92 16.54 5.17
CA GLY A 210 12.60 17.11 4.92
C GLY A 210 11.59 16.04 4.54
N ALA A 211 11.94 15.16 3.59
CA ALA A 211 11.10 14.05 3.18
C ALA A 211 10.80 13.11 4.35
N THR A 212 11.81 12.75 5.16
CA THR A 212 11.62 11.92 6.36
C THR A 212 10.56 12.51 7.28
N ARG A 213 10.64 13.82 7.59
CA ARG A 213 9.66 14.49 8.44
C ARG A 213 8.24 14.43 7.85
N VAL A 214 8.13 14.68 6.54
CA VAL A 214 6.82 14.60 5.84
C VAL A 214 6.25 13.19 5.91
N TYR A 215 7.04 12.16 5.61
CA TYR A 215 6.58 10.78 5.66
C TYR A 215 6.13 10.37 7.07
N VAL A 216 6.93 10.70 8.09
CA VAL A 216 6.58 10.40 9.48
C VAL A 216 5.32 11.16 9.88
N ALA A 217 5.24 12.48 9.63
CA ALA A 217 4.09 13.29 10.01
C ALA A 217 2.78 12.82 9.34
N VAL A 218 2.80 12.56 8.03
CA VAL A 218 1.61 12.09 7.30
C VAL A 218 1.10 10.76 7.85
N ASN A 219 2.00 9.80 8.12
CA ASN A 219 1.58 8.51 8.66
C ASN A 219 1.06 8.63 10.11
N LEU A 220 1.64 9.49 10.94
CA LEU A 220 1.12 9.73 12.31
C LEU A 220 -0.23 10.44 12.29
N ILE A 221 -0.42 11.42 11.40
CA ILE A 221 -1.71 12.08 11.20
C ILE A 221 -2.76 11.07 10.73
N ALA A 222 -2.44 10.21 9.76
CA ALA A 222 -3.33 9.17 9.28
C ALA A 222 -3.69 8.17 10.40
N SER A 223 -2.71 7.76 11.22
CA SER A 223 -2.94 6.93 12.41
C SER A 223 -3.92 7.59 13.39
N PHE A 224 -3.71 8.88 13.67
CA PHE A 224 -4.59 9.63 14.56
C PHE A 224 -6.01 9.77 13.98
N CYS A 225 -6.14 10.11 12.70
CA CYS A 225 -7.43 10.16 12.02
C CYS A 225 -8.17 8.82 12.06
N LEU A 226 -7.47 7.71 11.86
CA LEU A 226 -8.05 6.38 11.94
C LEU A 226 -8.54 6.05 13.35
N LEU A 227 -7.74 6.33 14.38
CA LEU A 227 -8.16 6.14 15.78
C LEU A 227 -9.40 6.98 16.12
N MET A 228 -9.45 8.23 15.66
CA MET A 228 -10.63 9.09 15.86
C MET A 228 -11.86 8.52 15.16
N SER A 229 -11.71 7.95 13.96
CA SER A 229 -12.79 7.29 13.22
C SER A 229 -13.32 6.08 13.98
N SER A 230 -12.43 5.22 14.46
CA SER A 230 -12.79 4.01 15.21
C SER A 230 -13.45 4.33 16.57
N MET A 231 -13.02 5.40 17.23
CA MET A 231 -13.63 5.86 18.50
C MET A 231 -15.03 6.45 18.33
N SER A 232 -15.35 7.03 17.16
CA SER A 232 -16.67 7.58 16.84
C SER A 232 -17.66 6.52 16.34
N SER A 233 -17.20 5.32 16.04
CA SER A 233 -18.02 4.23 15.47
C SER A 233 -19.08 3.64 16.42
N PRO A 234 -18.94 3.65 17.77
CA PRO A 234 -19.93 3.08 18.68
C PRO A 234 -21.21 3.91 18.86
N ASP A 235 -21.26 5.13 18.34
CA ASP A 235 -22.44 5.99 18.49
C ASP A 235 -23.59 5.50 17.58
N PRO A 236 -24.73 5.04 18.14
CA PRO A 236 -25.91 4.65 17.34
C PRO A 236 -26.39 5.77 16.40
N ALA A 237 -26.20 7.04 16.77
CA ALA A 237 -26.53 8.18 15.92
C ALA A 237 -25.59 8.28 14.69
N ALA A 238 -24.39 7.69 14.77
CA ALA A 238 -23.45 7.66 13.66
C ALA A 238 -23.91 6.74 12.50
N HIS A 239 -24.84 5.81 12.73
CA HIS A 239 -25.41 5.00 11.65
C HIS A 239 -26.25 5.80 10.67
N SER A 240 -26.78 6.97 11.08
CA SER A 240 -27.49 7.91 10.20
C SER A 240 -26.52 8.80 9.39
N THR A 241 -25.24 8.88 9.79
CA THR A 241 -24.24 9.70 9.11
C THR A 241 -23.62 8.91 7.97
N PRO A 242 -23.61 9.43 6.73
CA PRO A 242 -22.95 8.77 5.62
C PRO A 242 -21.49 8.43 5.98
N TRP A 243 -21.02 7.22 5.62
CA TRP A 243 -19.68 6.72 5.95
C TRP A 243 -18.57 7.71 5.55
N TYR A 244 -18.72 8.43 4.44
CA TYR A 244 -17.77 9.44 3.96
C TYR A 244 -17.74 10.74 4.77
N ALA A 245 -18.74 10.97 5.62
CA ALA A 245 -18.80 12.14 6.51
C ALA A 245 -18.24 11.85 7.90
N ARG A 246 -17.87 10.58 8.19
CA ARG A 246 -17.27 10.23 9.48
C ARG A 246 -15.84 10.78 9.57
N PRO A 247 -15.45 11.38 10.72
CA PRO A 247 -14.09 11.88 10.89
C PRO A 247 -13.06 10.77 10.65
N GLY A 248 -12.06 11.04 9.82
CA GLY A 248 -10.95 10.12 9.60
C GLY A 248 -11.22 8.91 8.68
N PHE A 249 -12.46 8.72 8.16
CA PHE A 249 -12.80 7.57 7.32
C PHE A 249 -11.83 7.37 6.15
N VAL A 250 -11.28 8.46 5.59
CA VAL A 250 -10.32 8.38 4.47
C VAL A 250 -9.12 7.53 4.82
N ALA A 251 -8.65 7.59 6.08
CA ALA A 251 -7.50 6.81 6.52
C ALA A 251 -7.76 5.29 6.56
N GLY A 252 -9.02 4.87 6.69
CA GLY A 252 -9.44 3.46 6.66
C GLY A 252 -9.73 2.90 5.26
N ILE A 253 -9.75 3.73 4.20
CA ILE A 253 -9.92 3.24 2.83
C ILE A 253 -8.74 2.34 2.45
N PRO A 254 -8.95 1.08 2.05
CA PRO A 254 -7.88 0.09 1.90
C PRO A 254 -6.69 0.47 1.01
N ALA A 255 -6.85 1.40 0.07
CA ALA A 255 -5.74 1.89 -0.76
C ALA A 255 -4.84 2.90 -0.03
N ILE A 256 -5.39 3.68 0.89
CA ILE A 256 -4.69 4.84 1.52
C ILE A 256 -3.49 4.42 2.36
N PRO A 257 -3.55 3.38 3.23
CA PRO A 257 -2.39 2.91 3.97
C PRO A 257 -1.21 2.49 3.09
N PHE A 258 -1.45 2.12 1.83
CA PHE A 258 -0.41 1.69 0.89
C PHE A 258 0.22 2.82 0.07
N ILE A 259 -0.27 4.06 0.14
CA ILE A 259 0.32 5.21 -0.59
C ILE A 259 1.77 5.45 -0.15
N MET A 260 2.01 5.53 1.15
CA MET A 260 3.36 5.82 1.66
C MET A 260 4.33 4.65 1.46
N PRO A 261 3.96 3.37 1.69
CA PRO A 261 4.76 2.22 1.24
C PRO A 261 5.10 2.26 -0.25
N PHE A 262 4.14 2.59 -1.12
CA PHE A 262 4.36 2.78 -2.56
C PHE A 262 5.45 3.83 -2.83
N LEU A 263 5.35 5.00 -2.21
CA LEU A 263 6.35 6.07 -2.38
C LEU A 263 7.72 5.68 -1.81
N LEU A 264 7.79 4.90 -0.71
CA LEU A 264 9.04 4.31 -0.24
C LEU A 264 9.60 3.33 -1.28
N GLY A 265 8.76 2.53 -1.91
CA GLY A 265 9.15 1.65 -3.01
C GLY A 265 9.82 2.41 -4.17
N VAL A 266 9.28 3.59 -4.53
CA VAL A 266 9.90 4.48 -5.54
C VAL A 266 11.31 4.92 -5.11
N VAL A 267 11.49 5.26 -3.82
CA VAL A 267 12.81 5.65 -3.27
C VAL A 267 13.80 4.48 -3.37
N LEU A 268 13.38 3.26 -3.03
CA LEU A 268 14.22 2.06 -3.08
C LEU A 268 14.61 1.69 -4.50
N LEU A 269 13.65 1.71 -5.44
CA LEU A 269 13.93 1.44 -6.86
C LEU A 269 14.91 2.46 -7.46
N ARG A 270 14.71 3.73 -7.13
CA ARG A 270 15.66 4.77 -7.55
C ARG A 270 17.07 4.43 -7.06
N ARG A 271 17.21 4.08 -5.79
CA ARG A 271 18.50 3.77 -5.18
C ARG A 271 19.14 2.50 -5.78
N ALA A 272 18.36 1.45 -5.97
CA ALA A 272 18.82 0.22 -6.63
C ALA A 272 19.31 0.46 -8.07
N GLY A 273 18.73 1.47 -8.73
CA GLY A 273 19.15 1.84 -10.08
C GLY A 273 20.32 2.84 -10.16
N GLU A 274 20.72 3.50 -9.07
CA GLU A 274 21.86 4.40 -9.05
C GLU A 274 23.16 3.57 -9.17
N LYS A 275 24.00 3.88 -10.18
CA LYS A 275 25.32 3.25 -10.29
C LYS A 275 26.13 3.63 -9.04
N PRO A 276 26.86 2.69 -8.40
CA PRO A 276 27.81 3.07 -7.36
C PRO A 276 28.75 4.14 -7.92
N SER A 277 28.84 5.26 -7.21
CA SER A 277 29.79 6.30 -7.60
C SER A 277 31.19 5.69 -7.49
N THR A 278 31.90 5.62 -8.59
CA THR A 278 33.29 5.15 -8.69
C THR A 278 34.27 6.02 -7.85
N ASN A 279 33.76 7.07 -7.19
CA ASN A 279 34.56 8.03 -6.42
C ASN A 279 34.72 7.67 -4.92
N GLY A 280 34.42 6.43 -4.52
CA GLY A 280 34.49 5.97 -3.11
C GLY A 280 35.67 5.07 -2.77
N VAL A 281 36.69 4.97 -3.62
CA VAL A 281 37.95 4.27 -3.30
C VAL A 281 39.09 5.27 -3.33
N LEU A 282 39.15 6.11 -2.32
CA LEU A 282 40.35 6.77 -1.88
C LEU A 282 40.24 7.02 -0.36
N TYR A 283 41.04 6.21 0.36
CA TYR A 283 41.37 6.23 1.78
C TYR A 283 40.35 5.69 2.76
#